data_231993030711658fd888bf05f7e4366d
#
_entry.id   231993030711658fd888bf05f7e4366d
#
_cell.length_a   1.000
_cell.length_b   1.000
_cell.length_c   1.000
_cell.angle_alpha   90.00
_cell.angle_beta   90.00
_cell.angle_gamma   90.00
#
_symmetry.space_group_name_H-M   'P 1'
#
loop_
_entity.id
_entity.type
_entity.pdbx_description
1 polymer ?
#
loop_
_entity_poly.entity_id
_entity_poly.type
_entity_poly.pdbx_seq_one_letter_code
_entity_poly.pdbx_strand_id
1 'polypeptide(L)'
;QMCIRDRALRTYQEVSTKIFGNPSSLHQLGTSATRILEASRKQVADLIGKSADEIFFTSGGTEGDNWVIKGVAFEKEPYGKHIIVSDIEHPAVKESAKWLSEHGFEVSYIPVNAQGFVDVEALAGLLRPDTILVSVMAVNNEIGSIQPIQEISALLANEPTISFHVDAVQAIGKIPVSAYLTDRVDFATFSGHKFHAVRGVGFVYKKAGKKITPFLTGGGQEKDLRSTTENVAGIASMAQALSLIHISE
;
A
#
# COMPACT_ATOMS: atom_id res chain seq x y z
N GLN A 1 -8.37 -1.43 18.51
CA GLN A 1 -9.16 -0.49 17.70
C GLN A 1 -8.74 0.93 18.05
N MET A 2 -8.20 1.70 17.10
CA MET A 2 -7.73 3.06 17.35
C MET A 2 -8.88 4.06 17.20
N CYS A 3 -8.95 5.05 18.09
CA CYS A 3 -9.92 6.15 17.98
C CYS A 3 -9.51 7.08 16.82
N ILE A 4 -10.50 7.67 16.14
CA ILE A 4 -10.24 8.73 15.16
C ILE A 4 -9.76 9.96 15.91
N ARG A 5 -8.69 10.63 15.45
CA ARG A 5 -8.24 11.89 16.04
C ARG A 5 -9.23 13.01 15.74
N ASP A 6 -9.51 13.87 16.72
CA ASP A 6 -10.48 14.96 16.59
C ASP A 6 -10.22 15.87 15.37
N ARG A 7 -8.97 16.21 15.09
CA ARG A 7 -8.61 17.02 13.92
C ARG A 7 -8.93 16.31 12.62
N ALA A 8 -8.65 14.99 12.53
CA ALA A 8 -8.99 14.20 11.34
C ALA A 8 -10.50 14.12 11.15
N LEU A 9 -11.27 13.97 12.24
CA LEU A 9 -12.74 13.96 12.18
C LEU A 9 -13.30 15.33 11.74
N ARG A 10 -12.78 16.43 12.28
CA ARG A 10 -13.17 17.78 11.85
C ARG A 10 -12.87 18.01 10.37
N THR A 11 -11.69 17.65 9.90
CA THR A 11 -11.34 17.75 8.48
C THR A 11 -12.33 16.94 7.62
N TYR A 12 -12.66 15.71 8.03
CA TYR A 12 -13.65 14.90 7.33
C TYR A 12 -15.01 15.62 7.24
N GLN A 13 -15.52 16.13 8.36
CA GLN A 13 -16.80 16.83 8.41
C GLN A 13 -16.81 18.11 7.56
N GLU A 14 -15.76 18.93 7.66
CA GLU A 14 -15.64 20.17 6.90
C GLU A 14 -15.58 19.92 5.39
N VAL A 15 -14.77 18.96 4.96
CA VAL A 15 -14.64 18.64 3.54
C VAL A 15 -15.93 18.01 3.03
N SER A 16 -16.55 17.09 3.76
CA SER A 16 -17.82 16.46 3.37
C SER A 16 -18.96 17.44 3.21
N THR A 17 -19.00 18.52 4.01
CA THR A 17 -20.09 19.50 3.99
C THR A 17 -19.85 20.66 3.04
N LYS A 18 -18.59 21.05 2.79
CA LYS A 18 -18.25 22.24 2.01
C LYS A 18 -17.73 21.93 0.61
N ILE A 19 -17.16 20.74 0.39
CA ILE A 19 -16.47 20.32 -0.84
C ILE A 19 -17.11 19.03 -1.36
N PHE A 20 -18.27 19.14 -1.98
CA PHE A 20 -19.05 18.02 -2.48
C PHE A 20 -18.95 17.84 -4.01
N GLY A 21 -18.08 18.60 -4.68
CA GLY A 21 -17.84 18.47 -6.12
C GLY A 21 -17.06 17.19 -6.46
N ASN A 22 -17.38 16.59 -7.62
CA ASN A 22 -16.56 15.49 -8.16
C ASN A 22 -15.25 16.08 -8.71
N PRO A 23 -14.06 15.60 -8.28
CA PRO A 23 -12.77 16.09 -8.78
C PRO A 23 -12.62 16.05 -10.31
N SER A 24 -13.27 15.09 -10.97
CA SER A 24 -13.24 14.96 -12.43
C SER A 24 -14.11 16.00 -13.17
N SER A 25 -14.89 16.83 -12.46
CA SER A 25 -15.77 17.84 -13.08
C SER A 25 -15.02 19.14 -13.37
N LEU A 26 -15.29 19.72 -14.57
CA LEU A 26 -14.62 20.95 -15.06
C LEU A 26 -15.16 22.25 -14.45
N HIS A 27 -16.17 22.19 -13.59
CA HIS A 27 -16.72 23.37 -12.94
C HIS A 27 -16.01 23.70 -11.61
N GLN A 28 -16.27 24.89 -11.07
CA GLN A 28 -15.57 25.43 -9.89
C GLN A 28 -15.59 24.50 -8.65
N LEU A 29 -16.68 23.78 -8.42
CA LEU A 29 -16.78 22.82 -7.30
C LEU A 29 -15.84 21.62 -7.50
N GLY A 30 -15.71 21.12 -8.74
CA GLY A 30 -14.76 20.06 -9.08
C GLY A 30 -13.31 20.52 -8.88
N THR A 31 -12.98 21.71 -9.34
CA THR A 31 -11.64 22.31 -9.15
C THR A 31 -11.27 22.42 -7.66
N SER A 32 -12.22 22.76 -6.80
CA SER A 32 -11.99 22.83 -5.35
C SER A 32 -11.70 21.46 -4.74
N ALA A 33 -12.45 20.44 -5.18
CA ALA A 33 -12.22 19.05 -4.75
C ALA A 33 -10.86 18.54 -5.23
N THR A 34 -10.47 18.79 -6.49
CA THR A 34 -9.16 18.42 -7.04
C THR A 34 -8.00 19.05 -6.25
N ARG A 35 -8.12 20.32 -5.87
CA ARG A 35 -7.09 21.00 -5.06
C ARG A 35 -6.86 20.31 -3.72
N ILE A 36 -7.93 19.90 -3.03
CA ILE A 36 -7.83 19.18 -1.75
C ILE A 36 -7.24 17.79 -1.97
N LEU A 37 -7.69 17.07 -2.99
CA LEU A 37 -7.19 15.76 -3.35
C LEU A 37 -5.67 15.80 -3.57
N GLU A 38 -5.19 16.69 -4.44
CA GLU A 38 -3.77 16.79 -4.79
C GLU A 38 -2.91 17.35 -3.65
N ALA A 39 -3.43 18.29 -2.86
CA ALA A 39 -2.75 18.75 -1.64
C ALA A 39 -2.59 17.62 -0.62
N SER A 40 -3.62 16.79 -0.45
CA SER A 40 -3.57 15.61 0.43
C SER A 40 -2.58 14.54 -0.09
N ARG A 41 -2.56 14.34 -1.41
CA ARG A 41 -1.60 13.41 -2.07
C ARG A 41 -0.17 13.87 -1.82
N LYS A 42 0.11 15.15 -2.05
CA LYS A 42 1.44 15.72 -1.78
C LYS A 42 1.81 15.58 -0.30
N GLN A 43 0.90 15.88 0.61
CA GLN A 43 1.15 15.77 2.05
C GLN A 43 1.48 14.33 2.46
N VAL A 44 0.74 13.33 1.97
CA VAL A 44 1.02 11.91 2.24
C VAL A 44 2.38 11.53 1.68
N ALA A 45 2.71 11.94 0.45
CA ALA A 45 3.99 11.67 -0.19
C ALA A 45 5.16 12.26 0.59
N ASP A 46 5.08 13.54 0.97
CA ASP A 46 6.12 14.23 1.75
C ASP A 46 6.39 13.51 3.09
N LEU A 47 5.33 13.04 3.77
CA LEU A 47 5.43 12.38 5.07
C LEU A 47 6.07 10.98 5.01
N ILE A 48 6.06 10.32 3.86
CA ILE A 48 6.76 9.04 3.66
C ILE A 48 8.04 9.19 2.81
N GLY A 49 8.44 10.44 2.49
CA GLY A 49 9.66 10.74 1.75
C GLY A 49 9.62 10.28 0.28
N LYS A 50 8.44 10.33 -0.36
CA LYS A 50 8.23 9.89 -1.75
C LYS A 50 7.59 11.00 -2.59
N SER A 51 7.47 10.77 -3.90
CA SER A 51 6.82 11.70 -4.83
C SER A 51 5.29 11.54 -4.81
N ALA A 52 4.56 12.64 -5.01
CA ALA A 52 3.10 12.60 -5.13
C ALA A 52 2.63 11.69 -6.27
N ASP A 53 3.41 11.57 -7.34
CA ASP A 53 3.10 10.71 -8.47
C ASP A 53 3.16 9.21 -8.17
N GLU A 54 3.74 8.84 -7.03
CA GLU A 54 3.87 7.47 -6.55
C GLU A 54 2.77 7.06 -5.57
N ILE A 55 1.85 7.98 -5.22
CA ILE A 55 0.76 7.73 -4.26
C ILE A 55 -0.56 7.53 -5.00
N PHE A 56 -1.25 6.44 -4.68
CA PHE A 56 -2.56 6.08 -5.25
C PHE A 56 -3.53 5.76 -4.13
N PHE A 57 -4.68 6.46 -4.10
CA PHE A 57 -5.66 6.27 -3.05
C PHE A 57 -6.54 5.04 -3.26
N THR A 58 -6.84 4.36 -2.16
CA THR A 58 -7.69 3.16 -2.10
C THR A 58 -8.71 3.28 -0.98
N SER A 59 -9.62 2.32 -0.87
CA SER A 59 -10.56 2.24 0.26
C SER A 59 -9.94 1.70 1.55
N GLY A 60 -8.71 1.19 1.50
CA GLY A 60 -7.99 0.64 2.66
C GLY A 60 -6.94 -0.39 2.28
N GLY A 61 -6.35 -1.03 3.29
CA GLY A 61 -5.29 -2.01 3.11
C GLY A 61 -5.72 -3.22 2.28
N THR A 62 -6.89 -3.78 2.54
CA THR A 62 -7.38 -4.96 1.81
C THR A 62 -7.49 -4.71 0.30
N GLU A 63 -8.01 -3.55 -0.12
CA GLU A 63 -8.01 -3.20 -1.54
C GLU A 63 -6.59 -3.03 -2.07
N GLY A 64 -5.72 -2.33 -1.34
CA GLY A 64 -4.33 -2.09 -1.73
C GLY A 64 -3.56 -3.40 -1.93
N ASP A 65 -3.63 -4.32 -0.96
CA ASP A 65 -2.96 -5.63 -1.04
C ASP A 65 -3.49 -6.46 -2.21
N ASN A 66 -4.82 -6.55 -2.37
CA ASN A 66 -5.42 -7.26 -3.50
C ASN A 66 -4.97 -6.66 -4.84
N TRP A 67 -4.95 -5.33 -4.93
CA TRP A 67 -4.52 -4.67 -6.15
C TRP A 67 -3.05 -4.96 -6.45
N VAL A 68 -2.15 -4.80 -5.46
CA VAL A 68 -0.72 -5.03 -5.70
C VAL A 68 -0.45 -6.49 -6.02
N ILE A 69 -0.94 -7.44 -5.22
CA ILE A 69 -0.66 -8.87 -5.41
C ILE A 69 -1.19 -9.34 -6.78
N LYS A 70 -2.45 -9.07 -7.08
CA LYS A 70 -3.08 -9.50 -8.34
C LYS A 70 -2.60 -8.67 -9.53
N GLY A 71 -2.51 -7.34 -9.38
CA GLY A 71 -2.12 -6.45 -10.47
C GLY A 71 -0.68 -6.66 -10.93
N VAL A 72 0.25 -6.92 -10.00
CA VAL A 72 1.64 -7.27 -10.34
C VAL A 72 1.70 -8.66 -10.99
N ALA A 73 0.95 -9.64 -10.46
CA ALA A 73 0.90 -10.98 -11.02
C ALA A 73 0.49 -10.95 -12.49
N PHE A 74 -0.62 -10.30 -12.83
CA PHE A 74 -1.10 -10.20 -14.21
C PHE A 74 -0.20 -9.34 -15.11
N GLU A 75 0.36 -8.25 -14.60
CA GLU A 75 1.31 -7.42 -15.38
C GLU A 75 2.57 -8.22 -15.77
N LYS A 76 3.00 -9.12 -14.88
CA LYS A 76 4.23 -9.88 -15.06
C LYS A 76 4.02 -11.33 -15.51
N GLU A 77 2.80 -11.77 -15.73
CA GLU A 77 2.50 -13.13 -16.20
C GLU A 77 3.37 -13.59 -17.40
N PRO A 78 3.68 -12.73 -18.40
CA PRO A 78 4.54 -13.14 -19.51
C PRO A 78 5.99 -13.44 -19.11
N TYR A 79 6.44 -13.00 -17.94
CA TYR A 79 7.83 -13.17 -17.47
C TYR A 79 7.98 -14.26 -16.42
N GLY A 80 6.90 -14.69 -15.78
CA GLY A 80 6.89 -15.75 -14.79
C GLY A 80 5.58 -15.85 -14.05
N LYS A 81 5.42 -16.95 -13.30
CA LYS A 81 4.18 -17.25 -12.56
C LYS A 81 4.43 -17.61 -11.10
N HIS A 82 5.64 -17.42 -10.61
CA HIS A 82 5.98 -17.72 -9.22
C HIS A 82 5.91 -16.50 -8.33
N ILE A 83 5.19 -16.62 -7.22
CA ILE A 83 4.96 -15.56 -6.22
C ILE A 83 5.40 -16.10 -4.86
N ILE A 84 6.07 -15.26 -4.09
CA ILE A 84 6.50 -15.62 -2.74
C ILE A 84 5.84 -14.66 -1.74
N VAL A 85 5.19 -15.17 -0.72
CA VAL A 85 4.58 -14.39 0.37
C VAL A 85 5.05 -14.93 1.73
N SER A 86 5.09 -14.10 2.76
CA SER A 86 5.42 -14.62 4.10
C SER A 86 4.26 -15.43 4.69
N ASP A 87 4.57 -16.41 5.53
CA ASP A 87 3.55 -17.27 6.14
C ASP A 87 2.74 -16.56 7.24
N ILE A 88 3.15 -15.36 7.62
CA ILE A 88 2.45 -14.57 8.65
C ILE A 88 1.68 -13.36 8.09
N GLU A 89 1.45 -13.32 6.78
CA GLU A 89 0.73 -12.21 6.13
C GLU A 89 -0.71 -12.07 6.64
N HIS A 90 -1.21 -10.82 6.53
CA HIS A 90 -2.62 -10.55 6.72
C HIS A 90 -3.48 -11.34 5.70
N PRO A 91 -4.72 -11.76 6.05
CA PRO A 91 -5.61 -12.48 5.12
C PRO A 91 -5.78 -11.80 3.75
N ALA A 92 -5.70 -10.47 3.65
CA ALA A 92 -5.78 -9.76 2.37
C ALA A 92 -4.68 -10.19 1.38
N VAL A 93 -3.47 -10.46 1.86
CA VAL A 93 -2.35 -10.98 1.05
C VAL A 93 -2.49 -12.48 0.85
N LYS A 94 -2.72 -13.26 1.93
CA LYS A 94 -2.81 -14.73 1.86
C LYS A 94 -3.94 -15.20 0.94
N GLU A 95 -5.14 -14.63 1.06
CA GLU A 95 -6.27 -14.99 0.22
C GLU A 95 -6.09 -14.51 -1.25
N SER A 96 -5.41 -13.39 -1.47
CA SER A 96 -5.04 -12.96 -2.82
C SER A 96 -4.03 -13.89 -3.47
N ALA A 97 -3.03 -14.36 -2.73
CA ALA A 97 -2.05 -15.35 -3.19
C ALA A 97 -2.71 -16.70 -3.47
N LYS A 98 -3.58 -17.17 -2.55
CA LYS A 98 -4.37 -18.38 -2.74
C LYS A 98 -5.25 -18.29 -4.00
N TRP A 99 -5.95 -17.17 -4.18
CA TRP A 99 -6.75 -16.95 -5.39
C TRP A 99 -5.89 -17.07 -6.66
N LEU A 100 -4.68 -16.49 -6.65
CA LEU A 100 -3.76 -16.61 -7.79
C LEU A 100 -3.31 -18.06 -8.03
N SER A 101 -3.11 -18.86 -6.97
CA SER A 101 -2.76 -20.29 -7.13
C SER A 101 -3.88 -21.08 -7.83
N GLU A 102 -5.14 -20.70 -7.61
CA GLU A 102 -6.30 -21.27 -8.29
C GLU A 102 -6.43 -20.77 -9.76
N HIS A 103 -5.63 -19.73 -10.14
CA HIS A 103 -5.64 -19.10 -11.47
C HIS A 103 -4.32 -19.27 -12.23
N GLY A 104 -3.57 -20.32 -11.93
CA GLY A 104 -2.41 -20.75 -12.71
C GLY A 104 -1.08 -20.11 -12.32
N PHE A 105 -1.00 -19.49 -11.13
CA PHE A 105 0.27 -19.07 -10.54
C PHE A 105 0.75 -20.07 -9.49
N GLU A 106 2.04 -20.13 -9.26
CA GLU A 106 2.64 -20.88 -8.16
C GLU A 106 2.93 -19.96 -6.98
N VAL A 107 2.58 -20.38 -5.78
CA VAL A 107 2.79 -19.60 -4.55
C VAL A 107 3.67 -20.39 -3.58
N SER A 108 4.78 -19.79 -3.18
CA SER A 108 5.63 -20.26 -2.09
C SER A 108 5.46 -19.39 -0.85
N TYR A 109 5.57 -20.01 0.32
CA TYR A 109 5.45 -19.33 1.60
C TYR A 109 6.81 -19.29 2.29
N ILE A 110 7.25 -18.08 2.71
CA ILE A 110 8.48 -17.94 3.49
C ILE A 110 8.17 -18.36 4.93
N PRO A 111 8.87 -19.34 5.49
CA PRO A 111 8.68 -19.71 6.87
C PRO A 111 9.11 -18.60 7.82
N VAL A 112 8.59 -18.66 9.04
CA VAL A 112 8.98 -17.78 10.14
C VAL A 112 9.53 -18.58 11.30
N ASN A 113 10.40 -17.98 12.10
CA ASN A 113 10.89 -18.58 13.33
C ASN A 113 9.84 -18.53 14.45
N ALA A 114 10.14 -19.09 15.61
CA ALA A 114 9.22 -19.15 16.76
C ALA A 114 8.83 -17.78 17.32
N GLN A 115 9.57 -16.72 17.00
CA GLN A 115 9.28 -15.34 17.36
C GLN A 115 8.50 -14.59 16.28
N GLY A 116 8.18 -15.25 15.16
CA GLY A 116 7.42 -14.68 14.05
C GLY A 116 8.24 -13.75 13.15
N PHE A 117 9.54 -13.96 13.03
CA PHE A 117 10.38 -13.27 12.05
C PHE A 117 10.57 -14.14 10.80
N VAL A 118 10.47 -13.53 9.64
CA VAL A 118 10.72 -14.17 8.35
C VAL A 118 12.16 -14.66 8.27
N ASP A 119 12.33 -15.90 7.79
CA ASP A 119 13.62 -16.52 7.50
C ASP A 119 14.13 -16.04 6.13
N VAL A 120 15.11 -15.13 6.15
CA VAL A 120 15.68 -14.53 4.92
C VAL A 120 16.53 -15.53 4.14
N GLU A 121 17.17 -16.48 4.81
CA GLU A 121 17.93 -17.55 4.14
C GLU A 121 16.98 -18.50 3.40
N ALA A 122 15.87 -18.88 4.04
CA ALA A 122 14.82 -19.64 3.37
C ALA A 122 14.23 -18.88 2.17
N LEU A 123 14.00 -17.56 2.29
CA LEU A 123 13.58 -16.73 1.14
C LEU A 123 14.58 -16.83 -0.02
N ALA A 124 15.89 -16.74 0.26
CA ALA A 124 16.92 -16.87 -0.78
C ALA A 124 16.82 -18.22 -1.51
N GLY A 125 16.55 -19.30 -0.78
CA GLY A 125 16.35 -20.64 -1.34
C GLY A 125 15.06 -20.81 -2.15
N LEU A 126 14.07 -19.95 -1.95
CA LEU A 126 12.79 -19.98 -2.69
C LEU A 126 12.84 -19.18 -4.00
N LEU A 127 13.84 -18.30 -4.19
CA LEU A 127 13.94 -17.49 -5.41
C LEU A 127 14.20 -18.38 -6.62
N ARG A 128 13.46 -18.14 -7.69
CA ARG A 128 13.51 -18.87 -8.97
C ARG A 128 13.60 -17.89 -10.14
N PRO A 129 14.09 -18.33 -11.31
CA PRO A 129 14.13 -17.46 -12.51
C PRO A 129 12.76 -16.92 -12.94
N ASP A 130 11.67 -17.63 -12.61
CA ASP A 130 10.29 -17.23 -12.91
C ASP A 130 9.58 -16.55 -11.72
N THR A 131 10.31 -16.20 -10.65
CA THR A 131 9.76 -15.43 -9.53
C THR A 131 9.50 -13.97 -9.98
N ILE A 132 8.26 -13.52 -9.81
CA ILE A 132 7.83 -12.17 -10.26
C ILE A 132 7.47 -11.22 -9.11
N LEU A 133 7.16 -11.75 -7.94
CA LEU A 133 6.73 -10.98 -6.78
C LEU A 133 7.20 -11.63 -5.47
N VAL A 134 7.72 -10.80 -4.57
CA VAL A 134 7.90 -11.12 -3.15
C VAL A 134 7.05 -10.14 -2.35
N SER A 135 6.25 -10.65 -1.40
CA SER A 135 5.42 -9.82 -0.51
C SER A 135 5.67 -10.20 0.95
N VAL A 136 6.05 -9.21 1.76
CA VAL A 136 6.30 -9.40 3.20
C VAL A 136 5.73 -8.21 3.96
N MET A 137 4.91 -8.46 4.98
CA MET A 137 4.40 -7.40 5.84
C MET A 137 5.54 -6.77 6.66
N ALA A 138 5.46 -5.46 6.93
CA ALA A 138 6.49 -4.79 7.72
C ALA A 138 6.39 -5.10 9.22
N VAL A 139 5.16 -5.16 9.72
CA VAL A 139 4.86 -5.44 11.15
C VAL A 139 3.66 -6.36 11.22
N ASN A 140 3.78 -7.47 11.94
CA ASN A 140 2.66 -8.40 12.09
C ASN A 140 1.55 -7.79 12.97
N ASN A 141 0.31 -7.93 12.54
CA ASN A 141 -0.86 -7.32 13.16
C ASN A 141 -1.31 -8.00 14.47
N GLU A 142 -0.85 -9.22 14.75
CA GLU A 142 -1.24 -10.00 15.93
C GLU A 142 -0.16 -9.97 17.00
N ILE A 143 1.07 -10.28 16.64
CA ILE A 143 2.19 -10.43 17.59
C ILE A 143 3.16 -9.23 17.59
N GLY A 144 3.06 -8.32 16.61
CA GLY A 144 3.88 -7.10 16.55
C GLY A 144 5.32 -7.31 16.14
N SER A 145 5.70 -8.50 15.62
CA SER A 145 7.06 -8.73 15.11
C SER A 145 7.35 -7.81 13.93
N ILE A 146 8.49 -7.11 13.97
CA ILE A 146 8.97 -6.21 12.91
C ILE A 146 9.85 -7.02 11.96
N GLN A 147 9.44 -7.12 10.70
CA GLN A 147 10.10 -7.98 9.74
C GLN A 147 11.41 -7.38 9.20
N PRO A 148 12.39 -8.19 8.79
CA PRO A 148 13.72 -7.75 8.36
C PRO A 148 13.69 -7.21 6.92
N ILE A 149 12.90 -6.16 6.67
CA ILE A 149 12.68 -5.58 5.32
C ILE A 149 13.99 -5.07 4.70
N GLN A 150 14.93 -4.56 5.51
CA GLN A 150 16.23 -4.10 5.02
C GLN A 150 17.08 -5.27 4.51
N GLU A 151 17.11 -6.40 5.22
CA GLU A 151 17.85 -7.60 4.81
C GLU A 151 17.23 -8.21 3.54
N ILE A 152 15.90 -8.29 3.49
CA ILE A 152 15.17 -8.72 2.29
C ILE A 152 15.46 -7.78 1.11
N SER A 153 15.50 -6.47 1.36
CA SER A 153 15.86 -5.47 0.34
C SER A 153 17.27 -5.68 -0.21
N ALA A 154 18.21 -5.98 0.65
CA ALA A 154 19.61 -6.27 0.26
C ALA A 154 19.67 -7.57 -0.58
N LEU A 155 18.99 -8.63 -0.16
CA LEU A 155 18.87 -9.87 -0.93
C LEU A 155 18.30 -9.61 -2.33
N LEU A 156 17.18 -8.89 -2.42
CA LEU A 156 16.49 -8.61 -3.68
C LEU A 156 17.16 -7.51 -4.53
N ALA A 157 18.22 -6.86 -4.06
CA ALA A 157 18.92 -5.84 -4.83
C ALA A 157 19.54 -6.40 -6.13
N ASN A 158 19.91 -7.67 -6.13
CA ASN A 158 20.46 -8.37 -7.30
C ASN A 158 19.36 -8.98 -8.21
N GLU A 159 18.08 -8.87 -7.81
CA GLU A 159 16.93 -9.44 -8.52
C GLU A 159 15.96 -8.31 -8.96
N PRO A 160 16.38 -7.38 -9.85
CA PRO A 160 15.59 -6.18 -10.19
C PRO A 160 14.29 -6.50 -10.95
N THR A 161 14.19 -7.68 -11.51
CA THR A 161 12.99 -8.16 -12.21
C THR A 161 11.88 -8.60 -11.27
N ILE A 162 12.20 -8.99 -10.03
CA ILE A 162 11.23 -9.35 -9.02
C ILE A 162 10.64 -8.07 -8.41
N SER A 163 9.33 -7.94 -8.38
CA SER A 163 8.65 -6.87 -7.64
C SER A 163 8.69 -7.16 -6.15
N PHE A 164 8.97 -6.13 -5.34
CA PHE A 164 8.94 -6.23 -3.89
C PHE A 164 7.79 -5.38 -3.32
N HIS A 165 6.84 -6.05 -2.68
CA HIS A 165 5.71 -5.46 -1.98
C HIS A 165 5.86 -5.57 -0.47
N VAL A 166 5.49 -4.51 0.23
CA VAL A 166 5.45 -4.45 1.70
C VAL A 166 4.04 -4.06 2.15
N ASP A 167 3.33 -4.95 2.87
CA ASP A 167 2.16 -4.53 3.64
C ASP A 167 2.65 -3.71 4.85
N ALA A 168 2.53 -2.38 4.74
CA ALA A 168 2.95 -1.42 5.76
C ALA A 168 1.78 -0.90 6.62
N VAL A 169 0.63 -1.55 6.57
CA VAL A 169 -0.60 -1.15 7.29
C VAL A 169 -0.36 -1.00 8.78
N GLN A 170 0.48 -1.84 9.39
CA GLN A 170 0.80 -1.75 10.81
C GLN A 170 2.06 -0.96 11.13
N ALA A 171 2.84 -0.54 10.13
CA ALA A 171 4.14 0.10 10.32
C ALA A 171 4.07 1.63 10.43
N ILE A 172 3.27 2.26 9.55
CA ILE A 172 3.19 3.71 9.44
C ILE A 172 2.80 4.39 10.76
N GLY A 173 3.59 5.38 11.17
CA GLY A 173 3.40 6.11 12.43
C GLY A 173 3.71 5.29 13.70
N LYS A 174 4.41 4.15 13.59
CA LYS A 174 4.80 3.31 14.72
C LYS A 174 6.29 2.95 14.69
N ILE A 175 6.87 2.83 13.49
CA ILE A 175 8.30 2.63 13.28
C ILE A 175 8.78 3.60 12.18
N PRO A 176 10.09 3.93 12.14
CA PRO A 176 10.64 4.83 11.12
C PRO A 176 10.34 4.33 9.70
N VAL A 177 10.00 5.25 8.80
CA VAL A 177 9.68 4.92 7.38
C VAL A 177 10.85 4.18 6.70
N SER A 178 12.08 4.56 7.00
CA SER A 178 13.29 3.93 6.48
C SER A 178 13.44 2.43 6.86
N ALA A 179 12.76 1.98 7.90
CA ALA A 179 12.80 0.58 8.32
C ALA A 179 12.01 -0.34 7.38
N TYR A 180 10.99 0.18 6.67
CA TYR A 180 10.10 -0.63 5.85
C TYR A 180 9.89 -0.12 4.42
N LEU A 181 10.21 1.12 4.11
CA LEU A 181 10.08 1.71 2.77
C LEU A 181 11.45 2.07 2.19
N THR A 182 12.30 1.05 2.07
CA THR A 182 13.64 1.16 1.48
C THR A 182 13.55 1.50 -0.01
N ASP A 183 14.69 1.90 -0.63
CA ASP A 183 14.73 2.18 -2.06
C ASP A 183 14.47 0.93 -2.94
N ARG A 184 14.58 -0.28 -2.38
CA ARG A 184 14.27 -1.52 -3.10
C ARG A 184 12.78 -1.85 -3.14
N VAL A 185 11.99 -1.32 -2.21
CA VAL A 185 10.55 -1.55 -2.19
C VAL A 185 9.89 -0.90 -3.39
N ASP A 186 9.15 -1.69 -4.16
CA ASP A 186 8.46 -1.24 -5.37
C ASP A 186 7.02 -0.83 -5.09
N PHE A 187 6.38 -1.49 -4.12
CA PHE A 187 5.00 -1.24 -3.71
C PHE A 187 4.87 -1.32 -2.21
N ALA A 188 4.05 -0.47 -1.62
CA ALA A 188 3.67 -0.60 -0.21
C ALA A 188 2.20 -0.22 -0.01
N THR A 189 1.52 -0.94 0.89
CA THR A 189 0.10 -0.76 1.17
C THR A 189 -0.11 -0.15 2.55
N PHE A 190 -1.07 0.80 2.64
CA PHE A 190 -1.38 1.54 3.86
C PHE A 190 -2.89 1.65 4.09
N SER A 191 -3.31 1.75 5.35
CA SER A 191 -4.72 1.88 5.73
C SER A 191 -4.94 2.95 6.79
N GLY A 192 -5.73 3.96 6.49
CA GLY A 192 -5.92 5.15 7.32
C GLY A 192 -6.40 4.86 8.74
N HIS A 193 -7.29 3.88 8.93
CA HIS A 193 -7.83 3.55 10.24
C HIS A 193 -6.78 2.95 11.22
N LYS A 194 -5.59 2.59 10.76
CA LYS A 194 -4.50 2.10 11.60
C LYS A 194 -3.63 3.22 12.17
N PHE A 195 -3.83 4.45 11.69
CA PHE A 195 -3.18 5.65 12.20
C PHE A 195 -4.17 6.80 12.46
N HIS A 196 -5.31 6.47 13.05
CA HIS A 196 -6.31 7.41 13.56
C HIS A 196 -7.10 8.22 12.53
N ALA A 197 -7.12 7.84 11.27
CA ALA A 197 -8.02 8.39 10.26
C ALA A 197 -9.39 7.70 10.28
N VAL A 198 -10.33 8.22 9.49
CA VAL A 198 -11.61 7.56 9.22
C VAL A 198 -11.42 6.23 8.51
N ARG A 199 -12.42 5.35 8.60
CA ARG A 199 -12.44 4.08 7.85
C ARG A 199 -12.79 4.34 6.37
N GLY A 200 -12.50 3.37 5.52
CA GLY A 200 -12.84 3.44 4.09
C GLY A 200 -11.88 4.33 3.29
N VAL A 201 -10.64 4.48 3.76
CA VAL A 201 -9.58 5.20 3.06
C VAL A 201 -8.21 4.57 3.36
N GLY A 202 -7.38 4.47 2.33
CA GLY A 202 -6.00 4.01 2.38
C GLY A 202 -5.24 4.51 1.17
N PHE A 203 -4.02 4.06 1.01
CA PHE A 203 -3.24 4.34 -0.19
C PHE A 203 -2.22 3.25 -0.47
N VAL A 204 -1.80 3.19 -1.72
CA VAL A 204 -0.68 2.39 -2.19
C VAL A 204 0.44 3.32 -2.63
N TYR A 205 1.65 3.08 -2.15
CA TYR A 205 2.86 3.57 -2.77
C TYR A 205 3.22 2.65 -3.94
N LYS A 206 3.41 3.23 -5.10
CA LYS A 206 3.90 2.55 -6.32
C LYS A 206 5.11 3.31 -6.82
N LYS A 207 6.27 2.70 -6.75
CA LYS A 207 7.54 3.30 -7.21
C LYS A 207 7.45 3.73 -8.66
N ALA A 208 8.00 4.91 -8.97
CA ALA A 208 8.06 5.43 -10.33
C ALA A 208 8.67 4.41 -11.30
N GLY A 209 8.09 4.30 -12.50
CA GLY A 209 8.51 3.35 -13.52
C GLY A 209 8.02 1.91 -13.34
N LYS A 210 7.52 1.53 -12.17
CA LYS A 210 6.93 0.18 -11.99
C LYS A 210 5.52 0.13 -12.60
N LYS A 211 5.22 -0.98 -13.27
CA LYS A 211 3.92 -1.24 -13.89
C LYS A 211 3.06 -2.13 -13.01
N ILE A 212 1.77 -1.96 -13.12
CA ILE A 212 0.76 -2.75 -12.43
C ILE A 212 -0.55 -2.71 -13.22
N THR A 213 -1.20 -3.84 -13.38
CA THR A 213 -2.51 -3.91 -14.01
C THR A 213 -3.56 -3.21 -13.13
N PRO A 214 -4.44 -2.35 -13.69
CA PRO A 214 -5.55 -1.75 -12.93
C PRO A 214 -6.44 -2.80 -12.29
N PHE A 215 -6.83 -2.56 -11.02
CA PHE A 215 -7.77 -3.46 -10.33
C PHE A 215 -9.23 -3.05 -10.56
N LEU A 216 -9.50 -1.74 -10.54
CA LEU A 216 -10.81 -1.16 -10.84
C LEU A 216 -10.70 -0.35 -12.12
N THR A 217 -11.36 -0.80 -13.17
CA THR A 217 -11.45 -0.10 -14.45
C THR A 217 -12.70 0.76 -14.52
N GLY A 218 -12.65 1.90 -15.24
CA GLY A 218 -13.80 2.81 -15.35
C GLY A 218 -13.42 4.20 -15.84
N GLY A 219 -13.72 5.24 -15.09
CA GLY A 219 -13.65 6.65 -15.49
C GLY A 219 -12.28 7.32 -15.47
N GLY A 220 -11.19 6.58 -15.35
CA GLY A 220 -9.82 7.11 -15.48
C GLY A 220 -9.22 7.74 -14.22
N GLN A 221 -9.91 7.68 -13.07
CA GLN A 221 -9.38 8.21 -11.82
C GLN A 221 -8.07 7.51 -11.41
N GLU A 222 -7.30 8.15 -10.54
CA GLU A 222 -5.99 7.65 -10.10
C GLU A 222 -5.11 7.25 -11.31
N LYS A 223 -5.07 8.07 -12.35
CA LYS A 223 -4.27 7.88 -13.56
C LYS A 223 -4.59 6.58 -14.30
N ASP A 224 -5.86 6.24 -14.44
CA ASP A 224 -6.38 5.00 -15.05
C ASP A 224 -6.04 3.71 -14.28
N LEU A 225 -5.46 3.82 -13.09
CA LEU A 225 -5.03 2.65 -12.32
C LEU A 225 -6.05 2.21 -11.27
N ARG A 226 -6.87 3.15 -10.77
CA ARG A 226 -7.93 2.81 -9.81
C ARG A 226 -9.14 3.72 -10.01
N SER A 227 -10.04 3.29 -10.85
CA SER A 227 -11.24 4.07 -11.22
C SER A 227 -12.33 3.98 -10.16
N THR A 228 -12.68 5.12 -9.58
CA THR A 228 -13.88 5.36 -8.77
C THR A 228 -13.92 6.85 -8.44
N THR A 229 -15.09 7.39 -8.10
CA THR A 229 -15.16 8.75 -7.52
C THR A 229 -14.38 8.78 -6.21
N GLU A 230 -13.40 9.69 -6.11
CA GLU A 230 -12.48 9.74 -4.99
C GLU A 230 -13.19 10.16 -3.69
N ASN A 231 -12.87 9.50 -2.60
CA ASN A 231 -13.32 9.85 -1.25
C ASN A 231 -12.51 11.06 -0.72
N VAL A 232 -12.73 12.25 -1.31
CA VAL A 232 -11.93 13.46 -1.02
C VAL A 232 -11.91 13.78 0.47
N ALA A 233 -13.04 13.67 1.16
CA ALA A 233 -13.13 13.94 2.60
C ALA A 233 -12.34 12.92 3.43
N GLY A 234 -12.43 11.64 3.10
CA GLY A 234 -11.66 10.56 3.74
C GLY A 234 -10.16 10.73 3.50
N ILE A 235 -9.77 11.08 2.28
CA ILE A 235 -8.38 11.32 1.89
C ILE A 235 -7.79 12.51 2.65
N ALA A 236 -8.49 13.63 2.71
CA ALA A 236 -8.07 14.81 3.48
C ALA A 236 -7.94 14.52 4.97
N SER A 237 -8.91 13.79 5.54
CA SER A 237 -8.88 13.31 6.93
C SER A 237 -7.66 12.41 7.18
N MET A 238 -7.35 11.52 6.27
CA MET A 238 -6.21 10.61 6.35
C MET A 238 -4.88 11.37 6.31
N ALA A 239 -4.70 12.30 5.38
CA ALA A 239 -3.52 13.14 5.30
C ALA A 239 -3.32 13.97 6.59
N GLN A 240 -4.41 14.53 7.15
CA GLN A 240 -4.39 15.25 8.41
C GLN A 240 -4.01 14.35 9.59
N ALA A 241 -4.54 13.13 9.65
CA ALA A 241 -4.20 12.17 10.71
C ALA A 241 -2.70 11.80 10.67
N LEU A 242 -2.16 11.57 9.48
CA LEU A 242 -0.77 11.22 9.27
C LEU A 242 0.19 12.35 9.69
N SER A 243 -0.12 13.61 9.34
CA SER A 243 0.70 14.76 9.74
C SER A 243 0.80 14.94 11.25
N LEU A 244 -0.24 14.57 12.00
CA LEU A 244 -0.26 14.68 13.46
C LEU A 244 0.60 13.64 14.16
N ILE A 245 0.95 12.56 13.50
CA ILE A 245 1.86 11.55 14.05
C ILE A 245 3.29 12.07 14.01
N HIS A 246 3.71 12.66 12.89
CA HIS A 246 5.07 13.22 12.74
C HIS A 246 5.38 14.43 13.62
N ILE A 247 4.35 15.13 14.13
CA ILE A 247 4.57 16.28 15.05
C ILE A 247 4.78 15.80 16.49
N SER A 248 4.45 14.54 16.79
CA SER A 248 4.53 13.96 18.16
C SER A 248 5.78 13.08 18.37
N GLU A 249 6.62 12.94 17.39
CA GLU A 249 7.96 12.35 17.44
C GLU A 249 9.04 13.45 17.54
#